data_a38d4c362309e37cbfaadd253583cb2e
#
_entry.id   a38d4c362309e37cbfaadd253583cb2e
#
_cell.length_a   1.000
_cell.length_b   1.000
_cell.length_c   1.000
_cell.angle_alpha   90.00
_cell.angle_beta   90.00
_cell.angle_gamma   90.00
#
_symmetry.space_group_name_H-M   'P 1'
#
loop_
_entity.id
_entity.type
_entity.pdbx_description
1 polymer ?
#
loop_
_entity_poly.entity_id
_entity_poly.type
_entity_poly.pdbx_seq_one_letter_code
_entity_poly.pdbx_strand_id
1 'polypeptide(L)'
;MAYLDGDAADGVARARPRSRFVWIAIAALAFAVGASAVAALMFRSGGGATLGGTTAATWVDRDGDGVLEHGPGEPLLERTELAPSARVRGVLAAFAQITDAHVLDEESPARVEMLDRVGGRFGSAFRPQEALTGQVLAAAVAALNRLELDGVVVTGDLVDNMQANEFDEALAILGGGRIDPGSGARRYEGVQAASVADPFYYRPDVDPPRRPGLLERAQLPFWAPGVRAPWYPVVGNHDLLVQGNVAPSAETRRVAVGSRKLVTLNEQALAAAAAGAVDARAAARLLAHGLPGRSMQVTPDRRRREFSAREAVERLRRAAGLGGGGGALLDYTFDLGRAVRAIVLDTTRRDAGAGGIVRPRQVAWLRRRLREAGGRWVVVFTHAPLASSEGGGAALAALDGSRRVVAAIAGHVHANSVQPRRSGGGGYWLISTASLVDFPQQARAFRLVRTDGGVALETWLVDHDDRTLARVSRELAFLDFQGGRPRGLAGARRDRNVRLFLATPRAVRR
;
A
#
# COMPACT_ATOMS: atom_id res chain seq x y z
N MET A 1 15.00 -70.28 -46.39
CA MET A 1 14.00 -70.56 -47.42
C MET A 1 13.28 -69.24 -47.63
N ALA A 2 13.78 -68.43 -48.61
CA ALA A 2 13.21 -68.28 -49.97
C ALA A 2 11.82 -67.64 -49.92
N TYR A 3 11.46 -66.55 -50.58
CA TYR A 3 11.82 -65.85 -51.79
C TYR A 3 11.00 -64.54 -51.82
N LEU A 4 11.61 -63.41 -52.20
CA LEU A 4 11.40 -62.57 -53.40
C LEU A 4 9.94 -62.15 -53.70
N ASP A 5 9.63 -61.04 -54.10
CA ASP A 5 10.00 -59.95 -54.98
C ASP A 5 8.86 -58.97 -55.01
N GLY A 6 9.05 -57.72 -55.09
CA GLY A 6 9.00 -56.86 -56.25
C GLY A 6 7.84 -55.84 -56.14
N ASP A 7 7.88 -54.64 -56.22
CA ASP A 7 8.02 -53.74 -57.28
C ASP A 7 7.67 -52.29 -56.86
N ALA A 8 8.30 -51.37 -57.47
CA ALA A 8 8.21 -49.93 -57.27
C ALA A 8 6.96 -49.31 -57.86
N ALA A 9 6.48 -48.26 -57.24
CA ALA A 9 5.73 -47.19 -57.95
C ALA A 9 5.86 -45.85 -57.24
N ASP A 10 6.33 -44.91 -58.02
CA ASP A 10 6.51 -43.49 -57.74
C ASP A 10 5.28 -42.81 -57.11
N GLY A 11 5.49 -42.07 -56.02
CA GLY A 11 4.48 -41.21 -55.41
C GLY A 11 5.06 -39.83 -55.07
N VAL A 12 4.99 -38.90 -55.99
CA VAL A 12 5.38 -37.48 -55.84
C VAL A 12 4.71 -36.87 -54.63
N ALA A 13 5.45 -36.57 -53.59
CA ALA A 13 5.00 -35.81 -52.43
C ALA A 13 4.88 -34.33 -52.79
N ARG A 14 3.65 -33.84 -52.95
CA ARG A 14 3.35 -32.40 -53.05
C ARG A 14 3.59 -31.71 -51.69
N ALA A 15 4.59 -30.85 -51.65
CA ALA A 15 4.87 -29.93 -50.57
C ALA A 15 3.67 -28.95 -50.41
N ARG A 16 3.05 -28.94 -49.22
CA ARG A 16 2.05 -27.93 -48.86
C ARG A 16 2.75 -26.69 -48.30
N PRO A 17 2.31 -25.46 -48.65
CA PRO A 17 3.00 -24.24 -48.26
C PRO A 17 2.79 -23.92 -46.76
N ARG A 18 3.87 -23.82 -46.00
CA ARG A 18 3.92 -23.36 -44.59
C ARG A 18 3.81 -21.84 -44.41
N SER A 19 3.32 -21.09 -45.38
CA SER A 19 3.39 -19.61 -45.38
C SER A 19 2.27 -18.88 -44.67
N ARG A 20 1.13 -19.50 -44.35
CA ARG A 20 0.01 -18.78 -43.75
C ARG A 20 0.14 -18.51 -42.22
N PHE A 21 0.82 -19.37 -41.47
CA PHE A 21 1.03 -19.19 -40.05
C PHE A 21 2.08 -18.13 -39.68
N VAL A 22 3.08 -17.95 -40.51
CA VAL A 22 4.13 -16.93 -40.30
C VAL A 22 3.58 -15.52 -40.48
N TRP A 23 2.68 -15.29 -41.44
CA TRP A 23 2.06 -13.98 -41.67
C TRP A 23 1.06 -13.61 -40.58
N ILE A 24 0.35 -14.57 -39.98
CA ILE A 24 -0.55 -14.33 -38.87
C ILE A 24 0.24 -13.94 -37.59
N ALA A 25 1.38 -14.58 -37.32
CA ALA A 25 2.25 -14.25 -36.20
C ALA A 25 2.90 -12.86 -36.36
N ILE A 26 3.34 -12.50 -37.57
CA ILE A 26 3.89 -11.17 -37.85
C ILE A 26 2.82 -10.08 -37.80
N ALA A 27 1.61 -10.35 -38.27
CA ALA A 27 0.50 -9.42 -38.16
C ALA A 27 0.05 -9.21 -36.69
N ALA A 28 0.02 -10.27 -35.88
CA ALA A 28 -0.29 -10.16 -34.45
C ALA A 28 0.80 -9.40 -33.67
N LEU A 29 2.08 -9.60 -34.01
CA LEU A 29 3.19 -8.86 -33.38
C LEU A 29 3.19 -7.38 -33.80
N ALA A 30 2.90 -7.08 -35.07
CA ALA A 30 2.79 -5.71 -35.56
C ALA A 30 1.58 -4.98 -34.96
N PHE A 31 0.47 -5.68 -34.71
CA PHE A 31 -0.71 -5.11 -34.05
C PHE A 31 -0.45 -4.86 -32.55
N ALA A 32 0.25 -5.75 -31.86
CA ALA A 32 0.63 -5.55 -30.45
C ALA A 32 1.63 -4.41 -30.28
N VAL A 33 2.61 -4.27 -31.16
CA VAL A 33 3.59 -3.16 -31.16
C VAL A 33 2.92 -1.85 -31.57
N GLY A 34 2.02 -1.88 -32.55
CA GLY A 34 1.21 -0.71 -32.96
C GLY A 34 0.27 -0.22 -31.88
N ALA A 35 -0.40 -1.13 -31.16
CA ALA A 35 -1.27 -0.76 -30.04
C ALA A 35 -0.50 -0.16 -28.85
N SER A 36 0.69 -0.68 -28.56
CA SER A 36 1.57 -0.13 -27.52
C SER A 36 2.14 1.26 -27.90
N ALA A 37 2.49 1.47 -29.18
CA ALA A 37 2.98 2.75 -29.67
C ALA A 37 1.87 3.81 -29.75
N VAL A 38 0.64 3.44 -30.09
CA VAL A 38 -0.53 4.33 -30.10
C VAL A 38 -0.92 4.71 -28.67
N ALA A 39 -0.86 3.78 -27.71
CA ALA A 39 -1.05 4.10 -26.29
C ALA A 39 0.02 5.08 -25.78
N ALA A 40 1.30 4.88 -26.13
CA ALA A 40 2.39 5.79 -25.75
C ALA A 40 2.28 7.17 -26.41
N LEU A 41 1.76 7.27 -27.64
CA LEU A 41 1.52 8.58 -28.29
C LEU A 41 0.32 9.31 -27.72
N MET A 42 -0.73 8.62 -27.29
CA MET A 42 -1.93 9.24 -26.69
C MET A 42 -1.65 9.86 -25.33
N PHE A 43 -0.62 9.40 -24.59
CA PHE A 43 -0.19 10.01 -23.32
C PHE A 43 0.65 11.28 -23.50
N ARG A 44 1.17 11.55 -24.69
CA ARG A 44 1.99 12.76 -24.98
C ARG A 44 1.21 13.94 -25.52
N SER A 45 0.00 13.76 -26.01
CA SER A 45 -0.83 14.84 -26.55
C SER A 45 -1.91 15.25 -25.55
N GLY A 46 -1.94 16.51 -25.15
CA GLY A 46 -2.85 17.12 -24.18
C GLY A 46 -4.30 17.19 -24.63
N GLY A 47 -4.94 16.08 -24.84
CA GLY A 47 -6.36 15.98 -25.15
C GLY A 47 -6.94 14.71 -24.51
N GLY A 48 -7.80 14.87 -23.51
CA GLY A 48 -8.86 13.93 -23.11
C GLY A 48 -8.54 12.46 -22.80
N ALA A 49 -7.27 12.06 -22.70
CA ALA A 49 -6.92 10.68 -22.41
C ALA A 49 -7.37 10.30 -20.99
N THR A 50 -8.08 9.22 -20.87
CA THR A 50 -8.48 8.62 -19.59
C THR A 50 -7.22 8.36 -18.76
N LEU A 51 -7.16 8.90 -17.53
CA LEU A 51 -6.03 8.73 -16.62
C LEU A 51 -5.90 7.28 -16.09
N GLY A 52 -6.90 6.44 -16.35
CA GLY A 52 -7.00 5.09 -15.81
C GLY A 52 -7.51 5.07 -14.36
N GLY A 53 -7.45 3.90 -13.72
CA GLY A 53 -7.96 3.73 -12.35
C GLY A 53 -9.41 4.15 -12.22
N THR A 54 -9.75 4.77 -11.09
CA THR A 54 -11.13 5.18 -10.78
C THR A 54 -11.66 6.33 -11.65
N THR A 55 -10.83 6.96 -12.50
CA THR A 55 -11.33 7.89 -13.50
C THR A 55 -12.02 7.19 -14.68
N ALA A 56 -11.70 5.92 -14.90
CA ALA A 56 -12.29 5.10 -15.98
C ALA A 56 -13.48 4.27 -15.50
N ALA A 57 -13.35 3.63 -14.33
CA ALA A 57 -14.39 2.82 -13.71
C ALA A 57 -14.22 2.82 -12.21
N THR A 58 -15.30 2.67 -11.45
CA THR A 58 -15.31 2.53 -10.00
C THR A 58 -15.96 1.20 -9.60
N TRP A 59 -15.84 0.82 -8.32
CA TRP A 59 -16.60 -0.27 -7.74
C TRP A 59 -17.77 0.30 -6.96
N VAL A 60 -18.98 -0.22 -7.22
CA VAL A 60 -20.22 0.20 -6.59
C VAL A 60 -21.06 -1.00 -6.18
N ASP A 61 -21.79 -0.86 -5.10
CA ASP A 61 -22.88 -1.73 -4.71
C ASP A 61 -24.19 -1.00 -5.08
N ARG A 62 -24.84 -1.44 -6.17
CA ARG A 62 -25.96 -0.69 -6.78
C ARG A 62 -27.27 -0.91 -6.05
N ASP A 63 -27.53 -2.14 -5.65
CA ASP A 63 -28.80 -2.57 -5.06
C ASP A 63 -28.69 -2.81 -3.54
N GLY A 64 -27.50 -2.66 -2.96
CA GLY A 64 -27.26 -2.78 -1.53
C GLY A 64 -27.17 -4.23 -1.05
N ASP A 65 -26.98 -5.19 -1.96
CA ASP A 65 -26.85 -6.61 -1.62
C ASP A 65 -25.47 -7.01 -1.10
N GLY A 66 -24.50 -6.09 -1.13
CA GLY A 66 -23.13 -6.32 -0.68
C GLY A 66 -22.20 -6.84 -1.78
N VAL A 67 -22.67 -7.01 -3.01
CA VAL A 67 -21.87 -7.41 -4.17
C VAL A 67 -21.34 -6.17 -4.88
N LEU A 68 -20.04 -6.14 -5.11
CA LEU A 68 -19.40 -5.03 -5.83
C LEU A 68 -19.41 -5.26 -7.34
N GLU A 69 -19.90 -4.27 -8.07
CA GLU A 69 -19.92 -4.23 -9.52
C GLU A 69 -19.12 -3.07 -10.09
N HIS A 70 -18.74 -3.15 -11.37
CA HIS A 70 -18.17 -2.00 -12.07
C HIS A 70 -19.21 -0.90 -12.27
N GLY A 71 -18.88 0.28 -11.74
CA GLY A 71 -19.62 1.51 -11.93
C GLY A 71 -18.92 2.48 -12.87
N PRO A 72 -19.57 3.62 -13.20
CA PRO A 72 -18.96 4.66 -14.03
C PRO A 72 -17.73 5.26 -13.34
N GLY A 73 -16.77 5.72 -14.17
CA GLY A 73 -15.61 6.43 -13.67
C GLY A 73 -15.96 7.80 -13.07
N GLU A 74 -15.13 8.27 -12.16
CA GLU A 74 -15.23 9.58 -11.55
C GLU A 74 -14.20 10.53 -12.19
N PRO A 75 -14.62 11.54 -13.00
CA PRO A 75 -13.69 12.51 -13.56
C PRO A 75 -13.04 13.37 -12.46
N LEU A 76 -11.90 14.02 -12.77
CA LEU A 76 -11.23 14.92 -11.85
C LEU A 76 -12.14 16.10 -11.48
N LEU A 77 -12.33 16.33 -10.20
CA LEU A 77 -12.96 17.53 -9.66
C LEU A 77 -11.91 18.64 -9.50
N GLU A 78 -12.14 19.80 -10.05
CA GLU A 78 -11.25 20.94 -9.89
C GLU A 78 -11.38 21.57 -8.50
N ARG A 79 -10.22 21.81 -7.85
CA ARG A 79 -10.09 22.43 -6.53
C ARG A 79 -9.28 23.70 -6.64
N THR A 80 -9.90 24.84 -6.39
CA THR A 80 -9.39 26.20 -6.65
C THR A 80 -9.14 27.01 -5.38
N GLU A 81 -9.12 26.38 -4.22
CA GLU A 81 -8.97 27.07 -2.94
C GLU A 81 -7.63 27.76 -2.75
N LEU A 82 -6.58 27.33 -3.46
CA LEU A 82 -5.24 27.94 -3.41
C LEU A 82 -4.87 28.74 -4.66
N ALA A 83 -5.50 28.46 -5.81
CA ALA A 83 -5.33 29.21 -7.04
C ALA A 83 -6.52 28.99 -7.98
N PRO A 84 -6.86 29.95 -8.85
CA PRO A 84 -7.92 29.77 -9.84
C PRO A 84 -7.58 28.66 -10.84
N SER A 85 -8.63 28.10 -11.43
CA SER A 85 -8.52 27.15 -12.54
C SER A 85 -7.74 27.76 -13.71
N ALA A 86 -6.90 26.97 -14.36
CA ALA A 86 -6.10 27.39 -15.48
C ALA A 86 -5.82 26.21 -16.44
N ARG A 87 -5.61 26.53 -17.72
CA ARG A 87 -5.37 25.53 -18.76
C ARG A 87 -4.07 24.75 -18.50
N VAL A 88 -4.14 23.41 -18.56
CA VAL A 88 -2.98 22.52 -18.49
C VAL A 88 -2.13 22.64 -19.76
N ARG A 89 -0.82 22.72 -19.61
CA ARG A 89 0.16 22.91 -20.69
C ARG A 89 1.09 21.71 -20.89
N GLY A 90 1.26 20.86 -19.89
CA GLY A 90 2.12 19.67 -20.00
C GLY A 90 2.43 19.05 -18.65
N VAL A 91 2.87 17.80 -18.69
CA VAL A 91 3.27 17.02 -17.51
C VAL A 91 4.69 17.37 -17.10
N LEU A 92 4.91 17.56 -15.81
CA LEU A 92 6.22 17.84 -15.21
C LEU A 92 6.80 16.62 -14.50
N ALA A 93 5.95 15.83 -13.85
CA ALA A 93 6.28 14.57 -13.21
C ALA A 93 5.02 13.73 -13.00
N ALA A 94 5.17 12.40 -12.98
CA ALA A 94 4.11 11.45 -12.65
C ALA A 94 4.64 10.43 -11.63
N PHE A 95 3.89 10.19 -10.56
CA PHE A 95 4.28 9.24 -9.51
C PHE A 95 3.05 8.61 -8.86
N ALA A 96 3.27 7.57 -8.08
CA ALA A 96 2.18 6.92 -7.34
C ALA A 96 2.56 6.71 -5.88
N GLN A 97 1.55 6.49 -5.05
CA GLN A 97 1.64 6.12 -3.66
C GLN A 97 0.98 4.77 -3.43
N ILE A 98 1.70 3.89 -2.75
CA ILE A 98 1.18 2.72 -2.06
C ILE A 98 1.30 3.02 -0.56
N THR A 99 0.28 2.73 0.23
CA THR A 99 0.33 2.96 1.67
C THR A 99 -0.43 1.89 2.44
N ASP A 100 0.05 1.59 3.63
CA ASP A 100 -0.65 0.76 4.60
C ASP A 100 -1.10 -0.59 3.98
N ALA A 101 -0.14 -1.31 3.38
CA ALA A 101 -0.38 -2.61 2.76
C ALA A 101 -0.56 -3.71 3.80
N HIS A 102 0.08 -3.56 4.95
CA HIS A 102 0.01 -4.50 6.08
C HIS A 102 0.15 -5.96 5.63
N VAL A 103 1.20 -6.27 4.84
CA VAL A 103 1.51 -7.67 4.56
C VAL A 103 1.79 -8.35 5.89
N LEU A 104 1.04 -9.39 6.20
CA LEU A 104 1.03 -9.97 7.54
C LEU A 104 1.03 -11.49 7.54
N ASP A 105 1.54 -12.03 8.63
CA ASP A 105 1.43 -13.44 8.99
C ASP A 105 0.28 -13.61 9.98
N GLU A 106 -0.87 -13.99 9.47
CA GLU A 106 -2.11 -14.17 10.25
C GLU A 106 -2.04 -15.34 11.25
N GLU A 107 -1.07 -16.22 11.09
CA GLU A 107 -0.83 -17.34 12.02
C GLU A 107 0.11 -16.98 13.17
N SER A 108 0.76 -15.80 13.10
CA SER A 108 1.77 -15.39 14.09
C SER A 108 1.19 -15.32 15.51
N PRO A 109 1.85 -15.97 16.51
CA PRO A 109 1.49 -15.81 17.92
C PRO A 109 1.63 -14.39 18.48
N ALA A 110 2.38 -13.50 17.83
CA ALA A 110 2.55 -12.12 18.27
C ALA A 110 1.38 -11.20 17.92
N ARG A 111 0.38 -11.68 17.19
CA ARG A 111 -0.83 -10.91 16.86
C ARG A 111 -1.82 -10.91 18.03
N VAL A 112 -2.58 -9.83 18.12
CA VAL A 112 -3.54 -9.57 19.22
C VAL A 112 -4.95 -9.37 18.70
N GLU A 113 -5.36 -10.15 17.72
CA GLU A 113 -6.65 -10.07 17.02
C GLU A 113 -7.84 -10.03 17.98
N MET A 114 -7.72 -10.70 19.15
CA MET A 114 -8.77 -10.74 20.17
C MET A 114 -9.08 -9.36 20.76
N LEU A 115 -8.18 -8.39 20.66
CA LEU A 115 -8.42 -7.03 21.13
C LEU A 115 -9.37 -6.25 20.23
N ASP A 116 -9.59 -6.66 19.00
CA ASP A 116 -10.54 -6.01 18.09
C ASP A 116 -11.98 -6.00 18.65
N ARG A 117 -12.32 -6.96 19.51
CA ARG A 117 -13.61 -7.01 20.25
C ARG A 117 -13.88 -5.78 21.10
N VAL A 118 -12.82 -5.11 21.55
CA VAL A 118 -12.91 -3.92 22.37
C VAL A 118 -13.29 -2.70 21.53
N GLY A 119 -13.01 -2.73 20.23
CA GLY A 119 -13.24 -1.61 19.32
C GLY A 119 -12.35 -0.40 19.62
N GLY A 120 -12.75 0.78 19.14
CA GLY A 120 -12.00 2.01 19.33
C GLY A 120 -10.57 1.91 18.78
N ARG A 121 -9.56 2.14 19.62
CA ARG A 121 -8.14 2.07 19.24
C ARG A 121 -7.64 0.68 18.83
N PHE A 122 -8.40 -0.37 19.12
CA PHE A 122 -8.08 -1.75 18.75
C PHE A 122 -8.88 -2.26 17.55
N GLY A 123 -9.81 -1.48 17.02
CA GLY A 123 -10.72 -1.84 15.93
C GLY A 123 -10.03 -2.10 14.57
N SER A 124 -8.71 -2.29 14.58
CA SER A 124 -7.92 -2.70 13.41
C SER A 124 -7.00 -3.89 13.71
N ALA A 125 -7.22 -4.56 14.86
CA ALA A 125 -6.39 -5.70 15.25
C ALA A 125 -6.74 -6.98 14.48
N PHE A 126 -7.95 -7.10 13.94
CA PHE A 126 -8.41 -8.19 13.09
C PHE A 126 -9.14 -7.66 11.84
N ARG A 127 -9.04 -8.38 10.74
CA ARG A 127 -9.75 -8.11 9.48
C ARG A 127 -10.16 -9.41 8.81
N PRO A 128 -11.39 -9.53 8.27
CA PRO A 128 -11.84 -10.75 7.57
C PRO A 128 -10.95 -11.13 6.37
N GLN A 129 -10.31 -10.16 5.74
CA GLN A 129 -9.47 -10.29 4.54
C GLN A 129 -7.97 -10.41 4.83
N GLU A 130 -7.55 -10.45 6.08
CA GLU A 130 -6.11 -10.28 6.45
C GLU A 130 -5.18 -11.31 5.82
N ALA A 131 -5.63 -12.55 5.61
CA ALA A 131 -4.85 -13.58 4.92
C ALA A 131 -4.55 -13.29 3.44
N LEU A 132 -5.07 -12.19 2.87
CA LEU A 132 -4.97 -11.85 1.46
C LEU A 132 -4.14 -10.59 1.17
N THR A 133 -3.48 -10.02 2.17
CA THR A 133 -2.78 -8.72 2.03
C THR A 133 -1.61 -8.76 1.04
N GLY A 134 -0.87 -9.86 1.00
CA GLY A 134 0.18 -10.07 0.00
C GLY A 134 -0.35 -10.07 -1.43
N GLN A 135 -1.48 -10.75 -1.68
CA GLN A 135 -2.12 -10.80 -3.00
C GLN A 135 -2.69 -9.43 -3.41
N VAL A 136 -3.21 -8.65 -2.45
CA VAL A 136 -3.66 -7.27 -2.69
C VAL A 136 -2.50 -6.37 -3.08
N LEU A 137 -1.37 -6.44 -2.36
CA LEU A 137 -0.17 -5.67 -2.70
C LEU A 137 0.34 -6.01 -4.11
N ALA A 138 0.42 -7.30 -4.45
CA ALA A 138 0.83 -7.74 -5.79
C ALA A 138 -0.12 -7.25 -6.90
N ALA A 139 -1.43 -7.26 -6.63
CA ALA A 139 -2.44 -6.76 -7.55
C ALA A 139 -2.39 -5.22 -7.70
N ALA A 140 -2.12 -4.48 -6.63
CA ALA A 140 -1.91 -3.04 -6.66
C ALA A 140 -0.65 -2.66 -7.48
N VAL A 141 0.45 -3.39 -7.27
CA VAL A 141 1.68 -3.24 -8.08
C VAL A 141 1.40 -3.50 -9.56
N ALA A 142 0.64 -4.55 -9.89
CA ALA A 142 0.25 -4.85 -11.27
C ALA A 142 -0.58 -3.72 -11.91
N ALA A 143 -1.48 -3.12 -11.14
CA ALA A 143 -2.28 -1.99 -11.61
C ALA A 143 -1.43 -0.73 -11.86
N LEU A 144 -0.52 -0.39 -10.94
CA LEU A 144 0.38 0.74 -11.08
C LEU A 144 1.36 0.58 -12.23
N ASN A 145 1.79 -0.64 -12.53
CA ASN A 145 2.69 -0.94 -13.67
C ASN A 145 2.06 -0.66 -15.05
N ARG A 146 0.76 -0.36 -15.12
CA ARG A 146 0.07 0.11 -16.35
C ARG A 146 0.23 1.61 -16.57
N LEU A 147 0.73 2.34 -15.56
CA LEU A 147 0.96 3.78 -15.62
C LEU A 147 2.43 4.06 -15.94
N GLU A 148 2.69 5.14 -16.67
CA GLU A 148 4.05 5.66 -16.87
C GLU A 148 4.41 6.55 -15.68
N LEU A 149 5.28 6.08 -14.79
CA LEU A 149 5.63 6.72 -13.53
C LEU A 149 7.13 7.00 -13.43
N ASP A 150 7.49 8.19 -12.94
CA ASP A 150 8.86 8.52 -12.53
C ASP A 150 9.26 7.82 -11.23
N GLY A 151 8.29 7.37 -10.44
CA GLY A 151 8.54 6.61 -9.22
C GLY A 151 7.27 6.22 -8.47
N VAL A 152 7.41 5.24 -7.57
CA VAL A 152 6.36 4.80 -6.63
C VAL A 152 6.86 5.05 -5.21
N VAL A 153 6.07 5.73 -4.38
CA VAL A 153 6.41 5.96 -2.97
C VAL A 153 5.56 5.03 -2.10
N VAL A 154 6.22 4.17 -1.32
CA VAL A 154 5.57 3.29 -0.35
C VAL A 154 5.59 4.00 0.99
N THR A 155 4.45 4.56 1.41
CA THR A 155 4.39 5.51 2.52
C THR A 155 4.17 4.86 3.89
N GLY A 156 4.77 3.71 4.11
CA GLY A 156 4.85 3.04 5.41
C GLY A 156 3.73 2.04 5.65
N ASP A 157 3.85 1.35 6.79
CA ASP A 157 3.03 0.19 7.17
C ASP A 157 2.95 -0.82 6.03
N LEU A 158 4.15 -1.13 5.48
CA LEU A 158 4.30 -2.14 4.44
C LEU A 158 4.01 -3.53 4.99
N VAL A 159 4.44 -3.78 6.23
CA VAL A 159 4.16 -5.01 7.00
C VAL A 159 3.34 -4.69 8.24
N ASP A 160 2.74 -5.71 8.88
CA ASP A 160 1.84 -5.51 10.02
C ASP A 160 2.54 -5.65 11.38
N ASN A 161 3.57 -6.48 11.48
CA ASN A 161 4.14 -6.85 12.77
C ASN A 161 5.68 -6.85 12.82
N MET A 162 6.35 -6.17 11.93
CA MET A 162 7.80 -6.06 11.79
C MET A 162 8.56 -7.40 11.79
N GLN A 163 7.92 -8.50 11.42
CA GLN A 163 8.52 -9.82 11.36
C GLN A 163 9.34 -10.03 10.09
N ALA A 164 10.34 -10.93 10.16
CA ALA A 164 11.22 -11.17 9.02
C ALA A 164 10.49 -11.78 7.83
N ASN A 165 9.56 -12.72 8.06
CA ASN A 165 8.76 -13.33 7.00
C ASN A 165 7.83 -12.32 6.31
N GLU A 166 7.19 -11.43 7.06
CA GLU A 166 6.35 -10.36 6.49
C GLU A 166 7.17 -9.42 5.60
N PHE A 167 8.36 -9.00 6.08
CA PHE A 167 9.28 -8.19 5.28
C PHE A 167 9.80 -8.94 4.05
N ASP A 168 10.12 -10.24 4.19
CA ASP A 168 10.60 -11.06 3.07
C ASP A 168 9.54 -11.15 1.99
N GLU A 169 8.28 -11.39 2.35
CA GLU A 169 7.16 -11.45 1.43
C GLU A 169 6.90 -10.08 0.77
N ALA A 170 6.74 -9.03 1.56
CA ALA A 170 6.42 -7.69 1.04
C ALA A 170 7.52 -7.17 0.09
N LEU A 171 8.79 -7.33 0.46
CA LEU A 171 9.91 -6.90 -0.39
C LEU A 171 10.06 -7.78 -1.63
N ALA A 172 9.76 -9.08 -1.54
CA ALA A 172 9.74 -9.94 -2.71
C ALA A 172 8.61 -9.56 -3.68
N ILE A 173 7.43 -9.17 -3.17
CA ILE A 173 6.34 -8.65 -4.00
C ILE A 173 6.77 -7.37 -4.73
N LEU A 174 7.42 -6.43 -4.05
CA LEU A 174 7.91 -5.19 -4.66
C LEU A 174 9.06 -5.44 -5.65
N GLY A 175 9.91 -6.44 -5.38
CA GLY A 175 11.01 -6.83 -6.26
C GLY A 175 10.60 -7.70 -7.45
N GLY A 176 9.48 -8.37 -7.35
CA GLY A 176 8.97 -9.32 -8.37
C GLY A 176 9.55 -10.71 -8.26
N GLY A 177 8.77 -11.68 -8.70
CA GLY A 177 9.16 -13.09 -8.72
C GLY A 177 8.12 -14.01 -8.08
N ARG A 178 8.55 -15.23 -7.75
CA ARG A 178 7.71 -16.19 -7.03
C ARG A 178 7.68 -15.84 -5.56
N ILE A 179 6.49 -15.68 -5.03
CA ILE A 179 6.20 -15.43 -3.63
C ILE A 179 5.73 -16.74 -3.00
N ASP A 180 6.21 -17.03 -1.79
CA ASP A 180 5.81 -18.17 -0.98
C ASP A 180 5.28 -17.60 0.35
N PRO A 181 3.98 -17.26 0.40
CA PRO A 181 3.35 -16.71 1.59
C PRO A 181 3.17 -17.77 2.65
N GLY A 182 2.78 -17.37 3.84
CA GLY A 182 2.52 -18.27 4.95
C GLY A 182 3.77 -18.62 5.73
N SER A 183 3.53 -19.21 6.88
CA SER A 183 4.53 -19.61 7.86
C SER A 183 4.09 -20.89 8.58
N GLY A 184 4.98 -21.48 9.37
CA GLY A 184 4.65 -22.67 10.16
C GLY A 184 4.29 -23.90 9.30
N ALA A 185 3.05 -24.38 9.40
CA ALA A 185 2.57 -25.53 8.67
C ALA A 185 2.08 -25.18 7.24
N ARG A 186 1.89 -26.22 6.41
CA ARG A 186 1.28 -26.01 5.09
C ARG A 186 -0.22 -25.76 5.13
N ARG A 187 -0.89 -26.23 6.18
CA ARG A 187 -2.31 -25.97 6.42
C ARG A 187 -2.43 -24.70 7.25
N TYR A 188 -3.50 -23.98 7.06
CA TYR A 188 -3.79 -22.79 7.84
C TYR A 188 -3.99 -23.10 9.34
N GLU A 189 -3.29 -22.37 10.22
CA GLU A 189 -3.33 -22.52 11.68
C GLU A 189 -3.68 -21.19 12.40
N GLY A 190 -4.36 -20.26 11.73
CA GLY A 190 -4.77 -18.98 12.30
C GLY A 190 -6.18 -18.99 12.91
N VAL A 191 -6.62 -17.81 13.40
CA VAL A 191 -7.91 -17.66 14.09
C VAL A 191 -9.14 -17.85 13.19
N GLN A 192 -8.98 -17.80 11.88
CA GLN A 192 -10.05 -18.01 10.89
C GLN A 192 -10.24 -19.47 10.51
N ALA A 193 -9.47 -20.41 11.09
CA ALA A 193 -9.63 -21.83 10.81
C ALA A 193 -11.04 -22.32 11.21
N ALA A 194 -11.61 -23.22 10.40
CA ALA A 194 -12.94 -23.80 10.66
C ALA A 194 -13.06 -24.47 12.04
N SER A 195 -11.95 -24.96 12.60
CA SER A 195 -11.87 -25.57 13.93
C SER A 195 -11.93 -24.56 15.09
N VAL A 196 -11.77 -23.27 14.83
CA VAL A 196 -11.87 -22.22 15.86
C VAL A 196 -13.33 -21.93 16.13
N ALA A 197 -13.82 -22.39 17.30
CA ALA A 197 -15.22 -22.24 17.70
C ALA A 197 -15.51 -20.85 18.31
N ASP A 198 -14.98 -19.79 17.72
CA ASP A 198 -15.19 -18.41 18.16
C ASP A 198 -15.91 -17.60 17.07
N PRO A 199 -17.21 -17.26 17.26
CA PRO A 199 -18.00 -16.60 16.23
C PRO A 199 -17.58 -15.16 15.94
N PHE A 200 -16.66 -14.61 16.70
CA PHE A 200 -16.11 -13.28 16.43
C PHE A 200 -15.30 -13.28 15.14
N TYR A 201 -14.54 -14.33 14.87
CA TYR A 201 -13.71 -14.40 13.67
C TYR A 201 -14.51 -14.92 12.49
N TYR A 202 -14.43 -14.24 11.37
CA TYR A 202 -14.96 -14.74 10.11
C TYR A 202 -14.16 -15.97 9.67
N ARG A 203 -14.83 -17.10 9.49
CA ARG A 203 -14.25 -18.37 9.06
C ARG A 203 -14.79 -18.69 7.67
N PRO A 204 -14.01 -18.51 6.60
CA PRO A 204 -14.51 -18.58 5.22
C PRO A 204 -15.15 -19.92 4.84
N ASP A 205 -14.75 -21.03 5.48
CA ASP A 205 -15.35 -22.35 5.26
C ASP A 205 -16.71 -22.53 5.94
N VAL A 206 -17.02 -21.72 6.95
CA VAL A 206 -18.17 -21.89 7.85
C VAL A 206 -19.18 -20.77 7.71
N ASP A 207 -18.69 -19.53 7.78
CA ASP A 207 -19.51 -18.33 7.91
C ASP A 207 -19.87 -17.72 6.54
N PRO A 208 -21.08 -17.16 6.37
CA PRO A 208 -21.44 -16.48 5.12
C PRO A 208 -20.71 -15.10 5.01
N PRO A 209 -20.33 -14.69 3.79
CA PRO A 209 -20.38 -15.47 2.58
C PRO A 209 -19.34 -16.58 2.59
N ARG A 210 -19.78 -17.83 2.38
CA ARG A 210 -18.86 -18.97 2.38
C ARG A 210 -17.89 -18.91 1.23
N ARG A 211 -16.61 -19.12 1.54
CA ARG A 211 -15.49 -19.16 0.58
C ARG A 211 -14.62 -20.41 0.84
N PRO A 212 -15.14 -21.62 0.58
CA PRO A 212 -14.43 -22.86 0.94
C PRO A 212 -13.03 -22.91 0.35
N GLY A 213 -12.05 -23.32 1.17
CA GLY A 213 -10.64 -23.44 0.81
C GLY A 213 -9.97 -22.08 0.50
N LEU A 214 -10.51 -20.95 0.99
CA LEU A 214 -9.91 -19.63 0.77
C LEU A 214 -8.56 -19.51 1.44
N LEU A 215 -8.45 -19.93 2.70
CA LEU A 215 -7.23 -19.80 3.51
C LEU A 215 -6.10 -20.67 2.95
N GLU A 216 -6.40 -21.90 2.53
CA GLU A 216 -5.43 -22.77 1.88
C GLU A 216 -4.93 -22.15 0.56
N ARG A 217 -5.82 -21.55 -0.23
CA ARG A 217 -5.43 -20.87 -1.47
C ARG A 217 -4.61 -19.60 -1.19
N ALA A 218 -4.90 -18.89 -0.10
CA ALA A 218 -4.13 -17.71 0.31
C ALA A 218 -2.65 -18.05 0.58
N GLN A 219 -2.39 -19.24 1.10
CA GLN A 219 -1.04 -19.72 1.42
C GLN A 219 -0.31 -20.39 0.23
N LEU A 220 -0.98 -20.56 -0.91
CA LEU A 220 -0.30 -21.10 -2.09
C LEU A 220 0.67 -20.09 -2.70
N PRO A 221 1.84 -20.56 -3.17
CA PRO A 221 2.76 -19.73 -3.88
C PRO A 221 2.13 -19.06 -5.11
N PHE A 222 2.45 -17.78 -5.30
CA PHE A 222 1.96 -16.99 -6.43
C PHE A 222 3.09 -16.18 -7.09
N TRP A 223 2.80 -15.55 -8.22
CA TRP A 223 3.76 -14.70 -8.94
C TRP A 223 3.42 -13.23 -8.80
N ALA A 224 4.38 -12.42 -8.31
CA ALA A 224 4.28 -10.97 -8.25
C ALA A 224 5.06 -10.31 -9.41
N PRO A 225 4.51 -9.27 -10.06
CA PRO A 225 5.15 -8.64 -11.21
C PRO A 225 6.36 -7.76 -10.86
N GLY A 226 6.52 -7.39 -9.57
CA GLY A 226 7.47 -6.36 -9.14
C GLY A 226 7.08 -4.96 -9.60
N VAL A 227 7.56 -3.94 -8.92
CA VAL A 227 7.39 -2.54 -9.30
C VAL A 227 8.36 -2.21 -10.43
N ARG A 228 7.87 -1.74 -11.58
CA ARG A 228 8.71 -1.41 -12.75
C ARG A 228 9.43 -0.06 -12.62
N ALA A 229 8.76 0.93 -12.03
CA ALA A 229 9.37 2.22 -11.76
C ALA A 229 10.30 2.15 -10.53
N PRO A 230 11.27 3.04 -10.36
CA PRO A 230 11.98 3.17 -9.08
C PRO A 230 11.00 3.36 -7.93
N TRP A 231 11.23 2.67 -6.80
CA TRP A 231 10.37 2.84 -5.65
C TRP A 231 11.13 3.34 -4.42
N TYR A 232 10.43 4.06 -3.54
CA TYR A 232 11.00 4.82 -2.46
C TYR A 232 10.23 4.59 -1.16
N PRO A 233 10.85 3.98 -0.11
CA PRO A 233 10.17 3.68 1.14
C PRO A 233 10.05 4.91 2.05
N VAL A 234 8.92 5.00 2.73
CA VAL A 234 8.74 5.72 3.98
C VAL A 234 8.48 4.68 5.05
N VAL A 235 8.96 4.89 6.27
CA VAL A 235 8.76 3.95 7.37
C VAL A 235 7.46 4.29 8.10
N GLY A 236 6.62 3.27 8.33
CA GLY A 236 5.44 3.34 9.17
C GLY A 236 5.68 2.76 10.58
N ASN A 237 4.69 2.90 11.45
CA ASN A 237 4.80 2.39 12.82
C ASN A 237 4.77 0.87 12.87
N HIS A 238 3.99 0.19 12.03
CA HIS A 238 3.96 -1.27 11.93
C HIS A 238 5.26 -1.87 11.38
N ASP A 239 5.99 -1.12 10.54
CA ASP A 239 7.30 -1.54 10.05
C ASP A 239 8.36 -1.61 11.18
N LEU A 240 8.16 -0.95 12.31
CA LEU A 240 9.15 -0.77 13.38
C LEU A 240 8.71 -1.20 14.78
N LEU A 241 7.43 -1.43 14.97
CA LEU A 241 6.83 -1.79 16.25
C LEU A 241 5.95 -3.03 16.10
N VAL A 242 5.90 -3.86 17.11
CA VAL A 242 4.98 -5.00 17.18
C VAL A 242 3.56 -4.46 17.10
N GLN A 243 2.82 -4.87 16.07
CA GLN A 243 1.50 -4.35 15.71
C GLN A 243 1.41 -2.82 15.79
N GLY A 244 2.45 -2.15 15.32
CA GLY A 244 2.52 -0.70 15.23
C GLY A 244 2.57 0.06 16.57
N ASN A 245 2.61 -0.63 17.72
CA ASN A 245 2.39 -0.01 19.02
C ASN A 245 3.48 -0.27 20.07
N VAL A 246 4.22 -1.38 19.99
CA VAL A 246 5.12 -1.83 21.04
C VAL A 246 6.52 -2.06 20.49
N ALA A 247 7.54 -1.48 21.13
CA ALA A 247 8.91 -1.80 20.77
C ALA A 247 9.20 -3.29 21.00
N PRO A 248 9.91 -3.97 20.09
CA PRO A 248 10.23 -5.38 20.24
C PRO A 248 11.10 -5.61 21.47
N SER A 249 10.78 -6.65 22.24
CA SER A 249 11.47 -7.08 23.44
C SER A 249 11.95 -8.52 23.31
N ALA A 250 12.72 -9.02 24.28
CA ALA A 250 13.09 -10.43 24.33
C ALA A 250 11.85 -11.33 24.45
N GLU A 251 10.82 -10.85 25.13
CA GLU A 251 9.55 -11.54 25.34
C GLU A 251 8.73 -11.61 24.04
N THR A 252 8.51 -10.47 23.37
CA THR A 252 7.70 -10.44 22.11
C THR A 252 8.38 -11.28 21.04
N ARG A 253 9.71 -11.22 20.91
CA ARG A 253 10.48 -12.08 19.99
C ARG A 253 10.34 -13.57 20.27
N ARG A 254 10.26 -13.96 21.54
CA ARG A 254 10.04 -15.36 21.93
C ARG A 254 8.62 -15.82 21.61
N VAL A 255 7.63 -14.95 21.83
CA VAL A 255 6.24 -15.21 21.48
C VAL A 255 6.07 -15.38 19.97
N ALA A 256 6.62 -14.46 19.17
CA ALA A 256 6.47 -14.45 17.72
C ALA A 256 6.90 -15.78 17.07
N VAL A 257 8.02 -16.35 17.48
CA VAL A 257 8.54 -17.62 16.93
C VAL A 257 7.98 -18.87 17.62
N GLY A 258 7.12 -18.69 18.62
CA GLY A 258 6.58 -19.75 19.45
C GLY A 258 5.45 -20.55 18.81
N SER A 259 4.82 -21.39 19.62
CA SER A 259 3.74 -22.28 19.18
C SER A 259 2.38 -21.97 19.79
N ARG A 260 2.28 -20.98 20.67
CA ARG A 260 1.05 -20.65 21.37
C ARG A 260 0.47 -19.34 20.87
N LYS A 261 -0.64 -19.44 20.13
CA LYS A 261 -1.40 -18.27 19.63
C LYS A 261 -2.62 -18.04 20.52
N LEU A 262 -2.81 -16.81 20.98
CA LEU A 262 -3.94 -16.43 21.79
C LEU A 262 -5.17 -16.19 20.89
N VAL A 263 -6.31 -16.78 21.23
CA VAL A 263 -7.56 -16.66 20.46
C VAL A 263 -8.55 -15.72 21.13
N THR A 264 -8.64 -15.75 22.48
CA THR A 264 -9.53 -14.86 23.21
C THR A 264 -8.96 -14.53 24.59
N LEU A 265 -9.37 -13.42 25.13
CA LEU A 265 -9.12 -13.04 26.52
C LEU A 265 -10.32 -13.41 27.39
N ASN A 266 -10.11 -13.59 28.69
CA ASN A 266 -11.24 -13.67 29.62
C ASN A 266 -11.93 -12.30 29.77
N GLU A 267 -13.13 -12.30 30.33
CA GLU A 267 -13.95 -11.08 30.49
C GLU A 267 -13.23 -9.97 31.27
N GLN A 268 -12.49 -10.33 32.32
CA GLN A 268 -11.75 -9.37 33.13
C GLN A 268 -10.64 -8.65 32.33
N ALA A 269 -9.89 -9.39 31.49
CA ALA A 269 -8.86 -8.82 30.66
C ALA A 269 -9.45 -7.97 29.52
N LEU A 270 -10.57 -8.38 28.92
CA LEU A 270 -11.32 -7.59 27.95
C LEU A 270 -11.84 -6.29 28.57
N ALA A 271 -12.43 -6.37 29.78
CA ALA A 271 -12.90 -5.18 30.50
C ALA A 271 -11.76 -4.22 30.83
N ALA A 272 -10.61 -4.73 31.25
CA ALA A 272 -9.41 -3.92 31.49
C ALA A 272 -8.89 -3.24 30.21
N ALA A 273 -8.93 -3.93 29.07
CA ALA A 273 -8.59 -3.35 27.78
C ALA A 273 -9.57 -2.25 27.37
N ALA A 274 -10.88 -2.49 27.53
CA ALA A 274 -11.94 -1.52 27.26
C ALA A 274 -11.82 -0.26 28.15
N ALA A 275 -11.51 -0.44 29.44
CA ALA A 275 -11.30 0.66 30.38
C ALA A 275 -9.99 1.46 30.12
N GLY A 276 -9.20 1.10 29.09
CA GLY A 276 -7.95 1.77 28.78
C GLY A 276 -6.77 1.39 29.67
N ALA A 277 -6.93 0.41 30.56
CA ALA A 277 -5.88 -0.08 31.45
C ALA A 277 -4.80 -0.91 30.72
N VAL A 278 -5.07 -1.33 29.48
CA VAL A 278 -4.11 -2.03 28.61
C VAL A 278 -3.45 -1.00 27.70
N ASP A 279 -2.33 -0.45 28.14
CA ASP A 279 -1.42 0.30 27.26
C ASP A 279 -0.54 -0.68 26.44
N ALA A 280 0.25 -0.13 25.53
CA ALA A 280 1.14 -0.92 24.68
C ALA A 280 2.14 -1.80 25.50
N ARG A 281 2.60 -1.33 26.66
CA ARG A 281 3.48 -2.11 27.56
C ARG A 281 2.71 -3.21 28.29
N ALA A 282 1.48 -2.92 28.70
CA ALA A 282 0.59 -3.93 29.27
C ALA A 282 0.28 -5.01 28.21
N ALA A 283 -0.05 -4.64 26.97
CA ALA A 283 -0.24 -5.59 25.89
C ALA A 283 0.97 -6.50 25.64
N ALA A 284 2.18 -5.93 25.61
CA ALA A 284 3.40 -6.73 25.50
C ALA A 284 3.61 -7.71 26.67
N ARG A 285 3.35 -7.27 27.92
CA ARG A 285 3.39 -8.16 29.10
C ARG A 285 2.33 -9.25 29.00
N LEU A 286 1.15 -8.90 28.52
CA LEU A 286 0.04 -9.81 28.33
C LEU A 286 0.39 -10.90 27.31
N LEU A 287 1.03 -10.56 26.22
CA LEU A 287 1.56 -11.54 25.25
C LEU A 287 2.64 -12.42 25.89
N ALA A 288 3.53 -11.83 26.69
CA ALA A 288 4.70 -12.49 27.24
C ALA A 288 4.39 -13.47 28.39
N HIS A 289 3.47 -13.14 29.27
CA HIS A 289 3.24 -13.88 30.53
C HIS A 289 2.03 -14.84 30.47
N GLY A 290 1.43 -15.00 29.30
CA GLY A 290 0.30 -15.92 29.14
C GLY A 290 -0.97 -15.40 29.82
N LEU A 291 -1.68 -14.56 29.11
CA LEU A 291 -2.97 -14.04 29.52
C LEU A 291 -3.97 -15.12 29.89
N PRO A 292 -4.86 -14.79 30.83
CA PRO A 292 -6.03 -15.61 31.07
C PRO A 292 -6.96 -15.55 29.85
N GLY A 293 -6.90 -16.56 29.02
CA GLY A 293 -7.68 -16.68 27.81
C GLY A 293 -7.46 -18.02 27.12
N ARG A 294 -8.24 -18.22 26.07
CA ARG A 294 -8.14 -19.43 25.27
C ARG A 294 -7.04 -19.23 24.21
N SER A 295 -6.18 -20.23 24.09
CA SER A 295 -5.13 -20.24 23.08
C SER A 295 -5.23 -21.51 22.21
N MET A 296 -4.65 -21.45 21.01
CA MET A 296 -4.47 -22.58 20.12
C MET A 296 -2.99 -22.86 19.89
N GLN A 297 -2.69 -24.06 19.44
CA GLN A 297 -1.34 -24.42 19.01
C GLN A 297 -1.17 -24.08 17.54
N VAL A 298 -0.05 -23.48 17.21
CA VAL A 298 0.40 -23.24 15.85
C VAL A 298 1.82 -23.82 15.70
N THR A 299 2.20 -24.15 14.49
CA THR A 299 3.56 -24.63 14.20
C THR A 299 4.56 -23.48 14.43
N PRO A 300 5.58 -23.65 15.29
CA PRO A 300 6.58 -22.62 15.52
C PRO A 300 7.42 -22.38 14.28
N ASP A 301 7.70 -21.11 14.01
CA ASP A 301 8.52 -20.72 12.86
C ASP A 301 9.53 -19.64 13.20
N ARG A 302 10.83 -19.94 12.99
CA ARG A 302 11.90 -18.96 13.24
C ARG A 302 11.89 -17.77 12.27
N ARG A 303 11.22 -17.87 11.11
CA ARG A 303 11.05 -16.77 10.16
C ARG A 303 10.19 -15.64 10.73
N ARG A 304 9.37 -15.90 11.74
CA ARG A 304 8.57 -14.90 12.48
C ARG A 304 9.40 -14.03 13.43
N ARG A 305 10.75 -14.13 13.40
CA ARG A 305 11.60 -13.30 14.26
C ARG A 305 11.36 -11.82 13.97
N GLU A 306 11.21 -11.03 15.03
CA GLU A 306 11.10 -9.57 14.95
C GLU A 306 12.45 -8.92 14.71
N PHE A 307 12.50 -7.91 13.87
CA PHE A 307 13.66 -7.05 13.65
C PHE A 307 13.82 -6.04 14.81
N SER A 308 14.99 -5.43 14.92
CA SER A 308 15.11 -4.12 15.54
C SER A 308 14.69 -3.03 14.55
N ALA A 309 14.26 -1.87 15.04
CA ALA A 309 13.92 -0.75 14.18
C ALA A 309 15.07 -0.35 13.22
N ARG A 310 16.33 -0.52 13.66
CA ARG A 310 17.51 -0.27 12.83
C ARG A 310 17.62 -1.29 11.68
N GLU A 311 17.46 -2.58 12.00
CA GLU A 311 17.50 -3.64 10.97
C GLU A 311 16.40 -3.45 9.93
N ALA A 312 15.16 -3.10 10.33
CA ALA A 312 14.06 -2.83 9.44
C ALA A 312 14.36 -1.65 8.49
N VAL A 313 14.85 -0.53 9.04
CA VAL A 313 15.25 0.64 8.23
C VAL A 313 16.37 0.29 7.25
N GLU A 314 17.41 -0.43 7.69
CA GLU A 314 18.51 -0.85 6.83
C GLU A 314 18.06 -1.80 5.73
N ARG A 315 17.08 -2.66 6.01
CA ARG A 315 16.50 -3.58 5.04
C ARG A 315 15.71 -2.85 3.97
N LEU A 316 14.86 -1.90 4.34
CA LEU A 316 14.12 -1.05 3.40
C LEU A 316 15.07 -0.22 2.53
N ARG A 317 16.11 0.41 3.11
CA ARG A 317 17.15 1.13 2.35
C ARG A 317 17.81 0.27 1.30
N ARG A 318 18.22 -0.93 1.68
CA ARG A 318 18.93 -1.87 0.80
C ARG A 318 18.01 -2.33 -0.34
N ALA A 319 16.77 -2.69 -0.03
CA ALA A 319 15.82 -3.18 -1.02
C ALA A 319 15.45 -2.10 -2.06
N ALA A 320 15.39 -0.83 -1.63
CA ALA A 320 15.13 0.31 -2.52
C ALA A 320 16.40 0.88 -3.20
N GLY A 321 17.57 0.26 -3.02
CA GLY A 321 18.82 0.74 -3.61
C GLY A 321 19.29 2.10 -3.07
N LEU A 322 18.79 2.53 -1.91
CA LEU A 322 19.20 3.78 -1.28
C LEU A 322 20.60 3.60 -0.66
N GLY A 323 21.59 4.33 -1.17
CA GLY A 323 22.97 4.26 -0.70
C GLY A 323 23.13 4.50 0.81
N GLY A 324 24.28 4.07 1.34
CA GLY A 324 24.56 4.02 2.77
C GLY A 324 24.41 5.36 3.49
N GLY A 325 23.50 5.39 4.44
CA GLY A 325 23.36 6.42 5.46
C GLY A 325 22.97 5.71 6.74
N GLY A 326 23.94 5.40 7.61
CA GLY A 326 23.75 4.62 8.85
C GLY A 326 22.96 5.32 9.95
N GLY A 327 22.02 6.20 9.61
CA GLY A 327 21.14 6.87 10.57
C GLY A 327 20.00 5.97 11.03
N ALA A 328 19.59 6.14 12.30
CA ALA A 328 18.43 5.44 12.86
C ALA A 328 17.08 5.89 12.26
N LEU A 329 17.07 6.99 11.50
CA LEU A 329 15.90 7.52 10.82
C LEU A 329 16.01 7.37 9.30
N LEU A 330 14.88 7.19 8.64
CA LEU A 330 14.78 7.11 7.18
C LEU A 330 14.44 8.49 6.58
N ASP A 331 15.22 9.52 6.94
CA ASP A 331 15.12 10.85 6.34
C ASP A 331 16.02 10.92 5.09
N TYR A 332 15.48 11.25 3.93
CA TYR A 332 16.25 11.38 2.69
C TYR A 332 15.50 12.19 1.63
N THR A 333 16.15 12.45 0.50
CA THR A 333 15.57 13.13 -0.65
C THR A 333 15.87 12.38 -1.93
N PHE A 334 14.97 12.48 -2.90
CA PHE A 334 15.13 11.97 -4.25
C PHE A 334 14.43 12.86 -5.26
N ASP A 335 14.62 12.61 -6.54
CA ASP A 335 13.98 13.39 -7.60
C ASP A 335 12.93 12.53 -8.32
N LEU A 336 11.77 13.14 -8.58
CA LEU A 336 10.72 12.60 -9.45
C LEU A 336 10.78 13.41 -10.76
N GLY A 337 11.34 12.80 -11.79
CA GLY A 337 11.70 13.50 -13.00
C GLY A 337 12.71 14.64 -12.74
N ARG A 338 12.70 15.66 -13.59
CA ARG A 338 13.60 16.83 -13.45
C ARG A 338 13.00 17.98 -12.64
N ALA A 339 11.69 18.00 -12.47
CA ALA A 339 10.95 19.15 -11.96
C ALA A 339 10.62 19.08 -10.47
N VAL A 340 10.65 17.88 -9.87
CA VAL A 340 10.17 17.65 -8.49
C VAL A 340 11.28 17.08 -7.62
N ARG A 341 11.52 17.73 -6.48
CA ARG A 341 12.29 17.22 -5.36
C ARG A 341 11.33 16.62 -4.34
N ALA A 342 11.44 15.33 -4.10
CA ALA A 342 10.77 14.63 -3.02
C ALA A 342 11.63 14.65 -1.74
N ILE A 343 10.97 14.86 -0.59
CA ILE A 343 11.58 14.86 0.73
C ILE A 343 10.81 13.85 1.58
N VAL A 344 11.50 12.86 2.12
CA VAL A 344 10.95 11.88 3.06
C VAL A 344 11.36 12.24 4.47
N LEU A 345 10.38 12.29 5.38
CA LEU A 345 10.58 12.43 6.83
C LEU A 345 10.04 11.20 7.54
N ASP A 346 10.90 10.56 8.29
CA ASP A 346 10.55 9.45 9.17
C ASP A 346 9.87 9.98 10.44
N THR A 347 8.54 9.90 10.46
CA THR A 347 7.72 10.37 11.58
C THR A 347 7.41 9.27 12.60
N THR A 348 8.03 8.10 12.52
CA THR A 348 7.70 6.96 13.36
C THR A 348 8.40 7.04 14.72
N ARG A 349 7.68 6.67 15.77
CA ARG A 349 8.22 6.45 17.10
C ARG A 349 9.10 5.20 17.13
N ARG A 350 9.97 5.10 18.13
CA ARG A 350 10.87 3.94 18.34
C ARG A 350 10.65 3.26 19.69
N ASP A 351 9.82 3.86 20.52
CA ASP A 351 9.54 3.42 21.89
C ASP A 351 8.18 2.75 22.00
N ALA A 352 7.11 3.49 21.78
CA ALA A 352 5.74 2.98 21.84
C ALA A 352 4.75 3.95 21.20
N GLY A 353 3.59 3.41 20.79
CA GLY A 353 2.45 4.15 20.28
C GLY A 353 2.52 4.46 18.78
N ALA A 354 1.38 4.40 18.14
CA ALA A 354 1.22 4.60 16.70
C ALA A 354 1.38 6.06 16.25
N GLY A 355 1.23 7.03 17.14
CA GLY A 355 1.24 8.46 16.79
C GLY A 355 2.57 8.93 16.18
N GLY A 356 2.47 9.82 15.19
CA GLY A 356 3.65 10.39 14.56
C GLY A 356 4.44 11.33 15.44
N ILE A 357 5.75 11.48 15.19
CA ILE A 357 6.63 12.44 15.84
C ILE A 357 7.62 13.08 14.83
N VAL A 358 7.73 14.40 14.86
CA VAL A 358 8.75 15.16 14.15
C VAL A 358 9.71 15.78 15.16
N ARG A 359 10.97 15.40 15.11
CA ARG A 359 12.00 15.83 16.07
C ARG A 359 12.59 17.17 15.65
N PRO A 360 13.05 18.03 16.60
CA PRO A 360 13.63 19.35 16.27
C PRO A 360 14.76 19.29 15.23
N ARG A 361 15.62 18.27 15.29
CA ARG A 361 16.71 18.05 14.32
C ARG A 361 16.18 17.79 12.90
N GLN A 362 15.01 17.11 12.76
CA GLN A 362 14.37 16.87 11.48
C GLN A 362 13.79 18.16 10.89
N VAL A 363 13.25 19.04 11.72
CA VAL A 363 12.78 20.38 11.26
C VAL A 363 13.94 21.21 10.72
N ALA A 364 15.09 21.22 11.39
CA ALA A 364 16.30 21.90 10.93
C ALA A 364 16.81 21.29 9.60
N TRP A 365 16.80 19.96 9.50
CA TRP A 365 17.15 19.24 8.28
C TRP A 365 16.16 19.55 7.13
N LEU A 366 14.86 19.54 7.39
CA LEU A 366 13.82 19.87 6.42
C LEU A 366 14.02 21.28 5.84
N ARG A 367 14.22 22.29 6.70
CA ARG A 367 14.49 23.67 6.26
C ARG A 367 15.70 23.75 5.31
N ARG A 368 16.75 22.97 5.59
CA ARG A 368 17.94 22.88 4.72
C ARG A 368 17.59 22.25 3.37
N ARG A 369 16.86 21.10 3.37
CA ARG A 369 16.46 20.43 2.11
C ARG A 369 15.51 21.28 1.26
N LEU A 370 14.62 22.05 1.88
CA LEU A 370 13.75 23.00 1.18
C LEU A 370 14.57 24.09 0.44
N ARG A 371 15.62 24.62 1.07
CA ARG A 371 16.51 25.58 0.39
C ARG A 371 17.30 24.96 -0.76
N GLU A 372 17.78 23.74 -0.57
CA GLU A 372 18.54 22.99 -1.58
C GLU A 372 17.70 22.48 -2.75
N ALA A 373 16.37 22.49 -2.64
CA ALA A 373 15.49 22.18 -3.75
C ALA A 373 15.62 23.17 -4.92
N GLY A 374 16.07 24.40 -4.64
CA GLY A 374 16.31 25.42 -5.67
C GLY A 374 15.03 25.77 -6.42
N GLY A 375 15.06 25.67 -7.76
CA GLY A 375 13.92 25.98 -8.63
C GLY A 375 12.90 24.85 -8.76
N ARG A 376 13.13 23.66 -8.18
CA ARG A 376 12.23 22.51 -8.28
C ARG A 376 11.00 22.66 -7.39
N TRP A 377 9.91 22.05 -7.79
CA TRP A 377 8.74 21.86 -6.94
C TRP A 377 9.05 20.82 -5.88
N VAL A 378 8.42 20.93 -4.72
CA VAL A 378 8.68 20.04 -3.58
C VAL A 378 7.42 19.28 -3.21
N VAL A 379 7.55 17.98 -3.04
CA VAL A 379 6.55 17.10 -2.40
C VAL A 379 7.20 16.45 -1.18
N VAL A 380 6.50 16.51 -0.05
CA VAL A 380 6.97 15.90 1.21
C VAL A 380 6.17 14.66 1.48
N PHE A 381 6.84 13.57 1.83
CA PHE A 381 6.22 12.30 2.19
C PHE A 381 6.51 11.94 3.64
N THR A 382 5.47 11.57 4.35
CA THR A 382 5.53 11.05 5.72
C THR A 382 4.62 9.83 5.82
N HIS A 383 4.80 8.99 6.83
CA HIS A 383 3.78 7.99 7.13
C HIS A 383 2.62 8.65 7.88
N ALA A 384 2.82 9.09 9.12
CA ALA A 384 1.79 9.80 9.85
C ALA A 384 1.64 11.26 9.32
N PRO A 385 0.40 11.79 9.18
CA PRO A 385 0.16 13.17 8.76
C PRO A 385 0.85 14.16 9.69
N LEU A 386 1.53 15.16 9.13
CA LEU A 386 2.22 16.18 9.92
C LEU A 386 1.28 16.95 10.86
N ALA A 387 0.03 17.15 10.46
CA ALA A 387 -0.95 17.89 11.26
C ALA A 387 -1.32 17.19 12.59
N SER A 388 -1.24 15.86 12.64
CA SER A 388 -1.54 15.06 13.83
C SER A 388 -0.28 14.52 14.53
N SER A 389 0.91 14.80 14.00
CA SER A 389 2.18 14.35 14.58
C SER A 389 2.65 15.31 15.69
N GLU A 390 3.21 14.75 16.77
CA GLU A 390 3.94 15.55 17.78
C GLU A 390 5.09 16.30 17.10
N GLY A 391 5.25 17.60 17.37
CA GLY A 391 6.23 18.46 16.69
C GLY A 391 5.94 18.74 15.21
N GLY A 392 4.88 18.19 14.65
CA GLY A 392 4.50 18.35 13.24
C GLY A 392 4.17 19.79 12.86
N GLY A 393 3.63 20.59 13.80
CA GLY A 393 3.40 22.02 13.60
C GLY A 393 4.65 22.81 13.22
N ALA A 394 5.82 22.44 13.77
CA ALA A 394 7.10 23.08 13.41
C ALA A 394 7.57 22.68 11.99
N ALA A 395 7.28 21.45 11.57
CA ALA A 395 7.51 21.02 10.19
C ALA A 395 6.59 21.76 9.21
N LEU A 396 5.29 21.84 9.52
CA LEU A 396 4.33 22.61 8.72
C LEU A 396 4.74 24.08 8.59
N ALA A 397 5.19 24.72 9.68
CA ALA A 397 5.71 26.09 9.64
C ALA A 397 6.96 26.22 8.75
N ALA A 398 7.82 25.19 8.67
CA ALA A 398 8.92 25.18 7.72
C ALA A 398 8.44 25.08 6.27
N LEU A 399 7.40 24.29 5.99
CA LEU A 399 6.78 24.20 4.67
C LEU A 399 6.06 25.50 4.28
N ASP A 400 5.37 26.16 5.23
CA ASP A 400 4.68 27.44 5.03
C ASP A 400 5.62 28.54 4.55
N GLY A 401 6.90 28.49 4.97
CA GLY A 401 7.96 29.40 4.52
C GLY A 401 8.47 29.12 3.09
N SER A 402 8.06 28.04 2.45
CA SER A 402 8.51 27.66 1.11
C SER A 402 7.41 27.87 0.07
N ARG A 403 7.73 28.62 -0.98
CA ARG A 403 6.81 28.89 -2.11
C ARG A 403 6.77 27.76 -3.15
N ARG A 404 7.57 26.72 -2.99
CA ARG A 404 7.72 25.63 -3.95
C ARG A 404 7.08 24.31 -3.49
N VAL A 405 6.57 24.26 -2.26
CA VAL A 405 5.86 23.09 -1.77
C VAL A 405 4.52 22.94 -2.48
N VAL A 406 4.29 21.77 -3.06
CA VAL A 406 3.05 21.41 -3.76
C VAL A 406 2.11 20.65 -2.82
N ALA A 407 2.65 19.66 -2.12
CA ALA A 407 1.89 18.83 -1.21
C ALA A 407 2.76 18.24 -0.10
N ALA A 408 2.11 17.92 1.04
CA ALA A 408 2.58 16.94 2.02
C ALA A 408 1.61 15.76 1.98
N ILE A 409 2.16 14.58 1.68
CA ILE A 409 1.41 13.35 1.40
C ILE A 409 1.71 12.32 2.49
N ALA A 410 0.67 11.70 3.04
CA ALA A 410 0.76 10.74 4.13
C ALA A 410 -0.16 9.52 3.94
N GLY A 411 0.06 8.48 4.74
CA GLY A 411 -0.81 7.31 4.95
C GLY A 411 -1.37 7.30 6.37
N HIS A 412 -1.25 6.17 7.07
CA HIS A 412 -1.51 5.95 8.50
C HIS A 412 -2.97 6.02 8.95
N VAL A 413 -3.71 6.99 8.44
CA VAL A 413 -5.12 7.21 8.85
C VAL A 413 -6.11 6.34 8.08
N HIS A 414 -5.64 5.58 7.11
CA HIS A 414 -6.40 4.67 6.25
C HIS A 414 -7.59 5.33 5.53
N ALA A 415 -7.62 6.67 5.44
CA ALA A 415 -8.71 7.41 4.85
C ALA A 415 -8.22 8.42 3.80
N ASN A 416 -8.97 8.53 2.69
CA ASN A 416 -8.72 9.55 1.71
C ASN A 416 -9.14 10.93 2.22
N SER A 417 -8.19 11.89 2.18
CA SER A 417 -8.44 13.28 2.54
C SER A 417 -7.55 14.21 1.72
N VAL A 418 -8.10 15.32 1.24
CA VAL A 418 -7.38 16.37 0.52
C VAL A 418 -7.76 17.73 1.09
N GLN A 419 -6.85 18.38 1.79
CA GLN A 419 -7.10 19.64 2.49
C GLN A 419 -6.17 20.75 2.00
N PRO A 420 -6.68 21.96 1.69
CA PRO A 420 -5.84 23.10 1.37
C PRO A 420 -5.18 23.66 2.64
N ARG A 421 -3.88 23.91 2.59
CA ARG A 421 -3.18 24.67 3.61
C ARG A 421 -2.73 26.00 3.05
N ARG A 422 -3.33 27.09 3.50
CA ARG A 422 -2.96 28.45 3.13
C ARG A 422 -1.70 28.89 3.88
N SER A 423 -0.79 29.56 3.18
CA SER A 423 0.42 30.14 3.77
C SER A 423 0.76 31.46 3.09
N GLY A 424 1.69 32.24 3.66
CA GLY A 424 2.18 33.47 3.05
C GLY A 424 2.88 33.26 1.70
N GLY A 425 3.24 32.02 1.37
CA GLY A 425 3.83 31.60 0.10
C GLY A 425 2.83 31.21 -0.99
N GLY A 426 1.50 31.25 -0.70
CA GLY A 426 0.43 30.80 -1.60
C GLY A 426 -0.30 29.55 -1.10
N GLY A 427 0.41 28.67 -0.40
CA GLY A 427 -0.15 27.44 0.17
C GLY A 427 0.22 26.17 -0.59
N TYR A 428 -0.21 25.02 -0.04
CA TYR A 428 0.00 23.68 -0.57
C TYR A 428 -1.08 22.72 -0.05
N TRP A 429 -1.07 21.50 -0.55
CA TRP A 429 -2.11 20.52 -0.23
C TRP A 429 -1.62 19.50 0.82
N LEU A 430 -2.44 19.21 1.80
CA LEU A 430 -2.27 18.10 2.73
C LEU A 430 -3.12 16.94 2.21
N ILE A 431 -2.48 15.80 1.95
CA ILE A 431 -3.14 14.65 1.32
C ILE A 431 -2.88 13.42 2.18
N SER A 432 -3.94 12.72 2.53
CA SER A 432 -3.88 11.37 3.08
C SER A 432 -4.54 10.40 2.11
N THR A 433 -4.02 9.19 2.02
CA THR A 433 -4.53 8.13 1.14
C THR A 433 -5.04 6.98 2.00
N ALA A 434 -6.14 6.38 1.58
CA ALA A 434 -6.68 5.16 2.18
C ALA A 434 -5.70 3.99 2.01
N SER A 435 -5.79 3.02 2.92
CA SER A 435 -4.91 1.85 2.95
C SER A 435 -5.19 0.84 1.83
N LEU A 436 -4.23 -0.05 1.58
CA LEU A 436 -4.46 -1.25 0.80
C LEU A 436 -5.11 -2.38 1.62
N VAL A 437 -5.04 -2.32 2.95
CA VAL A 437 -5.61 -3.38 3.81
C VAL A 437 -7.09 -3.19 4.06
N ASP A 438 -7.61 -1.95 4.15
CA ASP A 438 -9.03 -1.67 4.38
C ASP A 438 -9.73 -1.22 3.09
N PHE A 439 -11.07 -1.40 3.01
CA PHE A 439 -11.83 -0.88 1.87
C PHE A 439 -11.65 0.65 1.74
N PRO A 440 -11.33 1.19 0.55
CA PRO A 440 -11.52 0.58 -0.78
C PRO A 440 -10.30 -0.17 -1.36
N GLN A 441 -9.20 -0.32 -0.64
CA GLN A 441 -8.00 -1.04 -1.08
C GLN A 441 -7.40 -0.44 -2.37
N GLN A 442 -7.12 0.86 -2.35
CA GLN A 442 -6.68 1.61 -3.52
C GLN A 442 -5.29 2.22 -3.31
N ALA A 443 -4.49 2.21 -4.36
CA ALA A 443 -3.33 3.09 -4.48
C ALA A 443 -3.78 4.49 -4.97
N ARG A 444 -2.88 5.47 -4.93
CA ARG A 444 -3.15 6.81 -5.43
C ARG A 444 -2.06 7.22 -6.43
N ALA A 445 -2.47 7.68 -7.61
CA ALA A 445 -1.59 8.23 -8.61
C ALA A 445 -1.62 9.76 -8.60
N PHE A 446 -0.51 10.35 -9.01
CA PHE A 446 -0.30 11.79 -9.03
C PHE A 446 0.36 12.21 -10.33
N ARG A 447 -0.01 13.39 -10.83
CA ARG A 447 0.64 14.02 -11.96
C ARG A 447 0.76 15.52 -11.70
N LEU A 448 1.98 16.02 -11.55
CA LEU A 448 2.22 17.45 -11.50
C LEU A 448 2.22 17.98 -12.92
N VAL A 449 1.36 18.94 -13.21
CA VAL A 449 1.20 19.54 -14.52
C VAL A 449 1.47 21.04 -14.47
N ARG A 450 2.07 21.59 -15.54
CA ARG A 450 2.20 23.01 -15.74
C ARG A 450 0.86 23.60 -16.20
N THR A 451 0.52 24.79 -15.70
CA THR A 451 -0.66 25.53 -16.13
C THR A 451 -0.28 26.96 -16.54
N ASP A 452 -1.22 27.69 -17.14
CA ASP A 452 -0.98 29.12 -17.52
C ASP A 452 -0.71 30.00 -16.30
N GLY A 453 -1.26 29.64 -15.12
CA GLY A 453 -1.13 30.43 -13.89
C GLY A 453 -0.18 29.84 -12.85
N GLY A 454 0.46 28.71 -13.13
CA GLY A 454 1.30 28.01 -12.16
C GLY A 454 1.46 26.53 -12.43
N VAL A 455 1.06 25.72 -11.46
CA VAL A 455 0.98 24.26 -11.60
C VAL A 455 -0.35 23.75 -11.04
N ALA A 456 -0.72 22.53 -11.42
CA ALA A 456 -1.75 21.78 -10.72
C ALA A 456 -1.23 20.38 -10.38
N LEU A 457 -1.62 19.87 -9.23
CA LEU A 457 -1.42 18.48 -8.88
C LEU A 457 -2.72 17.74 -9.18
N GLU A 458 -2.70 16.93 -10.22
CA GLU A 458 -3.77 15.97 -10.50
C GLU A 458 -3.53 14.73 -9.67
N THR A 459 -4.55 14.24 -9.00
CA THR A 459 -4.49 12.99 -8.26
C THR A 459 -5.76 12.18 -8.43
N TRP A 460 -5.61 10.86 -8.56
CA TRP A 460 -6.71 9.93 -8.70
C TRP A 460 -6.39 8.61 -8.03
N LEU A 461 -7.43 7.89 -7.66
CA LEU A 461 -7.30 6.58 -7.04
C LEU A 461 -7.13 5.50 -8.11
N VAL A 462 -6.38 4.47 -7.78
CA VAL A 462 -6.09 3.34 -8.65
C VAL A 462 -6.51 2.06 -7.93
N ASP A 463 -7.56 1.43 -8.46
CA ASP A 463 -7.97 0.11 -7.99
C ASP A 463 -6.88 -0.91 -8.29
N HIS A 464 -6.68 -1.84 -7.38
CA HIS A 464 -5.81 -2.98 -7.66
C HIS A 464 -6.38 -3.83 -8.80
N ASP A 465 -5.51 -4.62 -9.44
CA ASP A 465 -5.89 -5.55 -10.51
C ASP A 465 -6.93 -6.57 -10.00
N ASP A 466 -7.92 -6.89 -10.84
CA ASP A 466 -9.03 -7.79 -10.49
C ASP A 466 -8.61 -9.27 -10.51
N ARG A 467 -7.54 -9.59 -9.78
CA ARG A 467 -7.09 -10.96 -9.54
C ARG A 467 -8.00 -11.63 -8.51
N THR A 468 -8.30 -12.90 -8.69
CA THR A 468 -9.31 -13.62 -7.92
C THR A 468 -9.21 -13.42 -6.41
N LEU A 469 -8.04 -13.59 -5.80
CA LEU A 469 -7.89 -13.44 -4.34
C LEU A 469 -7.92 -11.97 -3.90
N ALA A 470 -7.34 -11.06 -4.66
CA ALA A 470 -7.42 -9.63 -4.37
C ALA A 470 -8.87 -9.10 -4.49
N ARG A 471 -9.66 -9.60 -5.46
CA ARG A 471 -11.08 -9.30 -5.55
C ARG A 471 -11.85 -9.80 -4.32
N VAL A 472 -11.62 -11.06 -3.91
CA VAL A 472 -12.23 -11.58 -2.68
C VAL A 472 -11.86 -10.76 -1.47
N SER A 473 -10.60 -10.29 -1.37
CA SER A 473 -10.18 -9.38 -0.30
C SER A 473 -10.99 -8.09 -0.28
N ARG A 474 -11.20 -7.45 -1.45
CA ARG A 474 -12.01 -6.23 -1.56
C ARG A 474 -13.46 -6.46 -1.15
N GLU A 475 -14.06 -7.58 -1.56
CA GLU A 475 -15.42 -7.96 -1.18
C GLU A 475 -15.54 -8.14 0.35
N LEU A 476 -14.60 -8.85 0.97
CA LEU A 476 -14.57 -9.05 2.43
C LEU A 476 -14.34 -7.73 3.17
N ALA A 477 -13.43 -6.88 2.68
CA ALA A 477 -13.17 -5.56 3.25
C ALA A 477 -14.39 -4.63 3.13
N PHE A 478 -15.17 -4.74 2.06
CA PHE A 478 -16.41 -3.98 1.87
C PHE A 478 -17.50 -4.40 2.84
N LEU A 479 -17.65 -5.71 3.08
CA LEU A 479 -18.63 -6.25 3.98
C LEU A 479 -18.28 -6.02 5.46
N ASP A 480 -17.02 -6.15 5.80
CA ASP A 480 -16.43 -5.98 7.16
C ASP A 480 -17.38 -6.32 8.32
N PHE A 481 -17.65 -7.61 8.47
CA PHE A 481 -18.67 -8.10 9.40
C PHE A 481 -18.33 -7.90 10.88
N GLN A 482 -17.03 -7.89 11.21
CA GLN A 482 -16.54 -7.90 12.57
C GLN A 482 -16.32 -6.50 13.13
N GLY A 483 -15.67 -5.64 12.36
CA GLY A 483 -15.22 -4.35 12.83
C GLY A 483 -16.24 -3.24 12.70
N GLY A 484 -17.32 -3.45 11.90
CA GLY A 484 -18.25 -2.36 11.56
C GLY A 484 -17.49 -1.16 10.98
N ARG A 485 -16.42 -1.42 10.25
CA ARG A 485 -15.47 -0.40 9.83
C ARG A 485 -16.12 0.65 8.98
N PRO A 486 -15.81 1.92 9.24
CA PRO A 486 -16.49 2.99 8.56
C PRO A 486 -16.15 2.95 7.06
N ARG A 487 -17.15 2.73 6.24
CA ARG A 487 -17.09 2.88 4.77
C ARG A 487 -16.66 4.30 4.35
N GLY A 488 -16.61 5.24 5.29
CA GLY A 488 -16.11 6.59 5.11
C GLY A 488 -14.61 6.70 4.78
N LEU A 489 -13.82 5.62 4.90
CA LEU A 489 -12.40 5.61 4.55
C LEU A 489 -12.12 5.95 3.07
N ALA A 490 -13.10 5.69 2.19
CA ALA A 490 -13.04 6.09 0.78
C ALA A 490 -13.01 7.63 0.59
N GLY A 491 -13.36 8.41 1.59
CA GLY A 491 -13.42 9.86 1.53
C GLY A 491 -14.57 10.41 0.70
N ALA A 492 -14.81 11.71 0.78
CA ALA A 492 -15.78 12.40 -0.05
C ALA A 492 -15.26 12.55 -1.50
N ARG A 493 -16.17 12.91 -2.42
CA ARG A 493 -15.82 13.14 -3.84
C ARG A 493 -14.62 14.07 -4.02
N ARG A 494 -14.52 15.13 -3.21
CA ARG A 494 -13.43 16.11 -3.23
C ARG A 494 -12.10 15.59 -2.65
N ASP A 495 -12.07 14.40 -2.09
CA ASP A 495 -10.90 13.78 -1.50
C ASP A 495 -10.34 12.65 -2.37
N ARG A 496 -11.01 12.31 -3.48
CA ARG A 496 -10.67 11.19 -4.36
C ARG A 496 -9.94 11.66 -5.62
N ASN A 497 -10.67 11.85 -6.71
CA ASN A 497 -10.13 12.23 -8.01
C ASN A 497 -10.22 13.75 -8.18
N VAL A 498 -9.08 14.44 -8.06
CA VAL A 498 -9.09 15.91 -8.02
C VAL A 498 -7.92 16.52 -8.81
N ARG A 499 -8.13 17.75 -9.31
CA ARG A 499 -7.08 18.62 -9.85
C ARG A 499 -6.94 19.82 -8.92
N LEU A 500 -5.77 19.97 -8.34
CA LEU A 500 -5.45 20.85 -7.22
C LEU A 500 -4.58 22.00 -7.74
N PHE A 501 -5.15 23.19 -7.93
CA PHE A 501 -4.42 24.33 -8.50
C PHE A 501 -3.55 25.04 -7.46
N LEU A 502 -2.35 25.48 -7.90
CA LEU A 502 -1.38 26.26 -7.14
C LEU A 502 -0.82 27.39 -8.01
N ALA A 503 -0.71 28.58 -7.44
CA ALA A 503 -0.16 29.72 -8.14
C ALA A 503 1.37 29.62 -8.34
N THR A 504 1.87 30.17 -9.40
CA THR A 504 3.32 30.35 -9.57
C THR A 504 3.85 31.29 -8.47
N PRO A 505 4.97 30.95 -7.82
CA PRO A 505 5.61 31.83 -6.89
C PRO A 505 5.94 33.14 -7.61
N ARG A 506 5.36 34.26 -7.17
CA ARG A 506 5.74 35.57 -7.72
C ARG A 506 7.23 35.81 -7.45
N ALA A 507 7.98 36.16 -8.46
CA ALA A 507 9.33 36.66 -8.27
C ALA A 507 9.29 37.77 -7.23
N VAL A 508 10.08 37.65 -6.16
CA VAL A 508 10.28 38.79 -5.27
C VAL A 508 10.98 39.84 -6.12
N ARG A 509 10.29 40.92 -6.45
CA ARG A 509 11.01 42.13 -6.95
C ARG A 509 11.99 42.50 -5.83
N ARG A 510 13.27 42.26 -6.09
CA ARG A 510 14.37 42.75 -5.26
C ARG A 510 14.45 44.25 -5.39
#